data_93cc966aaee7e3dccb4df0734819eab1
#
_entry.id   93cc966aaee7e3dccb4df0734819eab1
#
_cell.length_a   1.000
_cell.length_b   1.000
_cell.length_c   1.000
_cell.angle_alpha   90.00
_cell.angle_beta   90.00
_cell.angle_gamma   90.00
#
_symmetry.space_group_name_H-M   'P 1'
#
loop_
_entity.id
_entity.type
_entity.pdbx_description
1 polymer ?
#
loop_
_entity_poly.entity_id
_entity_poly.type
_entity_poly.pdbx_seq_one_letter_code
_entity_poly.pdbx_strand_id
1 'polypeptide(L)'
;MRGVVQSFRAQAEAQASELLRAIDMAEALIVSTIERECEALRAGRMLAANALRLRLRDAAKLYLDVTRAARASIWTIEQLLPGTQNQMEQCRSAFAALLKVELAVLAAERAAVQTELRLSGIERKRPSAAVIPLRGARRRRLHARKAG
;
A
#
# COMPACT_ATOMS: atom_id res chain seq x y z
N MET A 1 21.57 -14.10 44.14
CA MET A 1 20.25 -13.97 43.53
C MET A 1 19.96 -12.59 42.91
N ARG A 2 20.41 -11.48 43.52
CA ARG A 2 20.18 -10.16 42.92
C ARG A 2 20.81 -9.98 41.53
N GLY A 3 22.01 -10.52 41.28
CA GLY A 3 22.69 -10.41 39.98
C GLY A 3 22.00 -11.16 38.84
N VAL A 4 21.37 -12.29 39.11
CA VAL A 4 20.65 -13.10 38.11
C VAL A 4 19.36 -12.39 37.66
N VAL A 5 18.61 -11.85 38.62
CA VAL A 5 17.37 -11.09 38.32
C VAL A 5 17.69 -9.82 37.52
N GLN A 6 18.76 -9.11 37.85
CA GLN A 6 19.21 -7.94 37.10
C GLN A 6 19.63 -8.31 35.66
N SER A 7 20.28 -9.47 35.46
CA SER A 7 20.65 -9.96 34.14
C SER A 7 19.43 -10.27 33.28
N PHE A 8 18.43 -10.94 33.83
CA PHE A 8 17.17 -11.23 33.13
C PHE A 8 16.41 -9.97 32.76
N ARG A 9 16.38 -8.99 33.68
CA ARG A 9 15.74 -7.71 33.40
C ARG A 9 16.45 -6.94 32.30
N ALA A 10 17.77 -6.86 32.33
CA ALA A 10 18.55 -6.21 31.26
C ALA A 10 18.34 -6.88 29.91
N GLN A 11 18.27 -8.21 29.87
CA GLN A 11 17.96 -8.98 28.66
C GLN A 11 16.54 -8.68 28.15
N ALA A 12 15.56 -8.60 29.04
CA ALA A 12 14.20 -8.24 28.68
C ALA A 12 14.08 -6.80 28.13
N GLU A 13 14.81 -5.85 28.71
CA GLU A 13 14.91 -4.48 28.22
C GLU A 13 15.50 -4.42 26.81
N ALA A 14 16.58 -5.15 26.56
CA ALA A 14 17.20 -5.24 25.24
C ALA A 14 16.24 -5.86 24.21
N GLN A 15 15.54 -6.93 24.57
CA GLN A 15 14.58 -7.61 23.72
C GLN A 15 13.36 -6.70 23.40
N ALA A 16 12.82 -6.01 24.40
CA ALA A 16 11.73 -5.06 24.22
C ALA A 16 12.13 -3.90 23.29
N SER A 17 13.34 -3.37 23.48
CA SER A 17 13.90 -2.30 22.64
C SER A 17 14.04 -2.73 21.18
N GLU A 18 14.51 -3.95 20.95
CA GLU A 18 14.69 -4.53 19.62
C GLU A 18 13.34 -4.74 18.92
N LEU A 19 12.34 -5.27 19.64
CA LEU A 19 10.98 -5.45 19.11
C LEU A 19 10.33 -4.12 18.74
N LEU A 20 10.44 -3.12 19.60
CA LEU A 20 9.90 -1.78 19.32
C LEU A 20 10.57 -1.15 18.11
N ARG A 21 11.89 -1.27 18.00
CA ARG A 21 12.65 -0.81 16.83
C ARG A 21 12.18 -1.49 15.54
N ALA A 22 11.99 -2.81 15.56
CA ALA A 22 11.53 -3.57 14.40
C ALA A 22 10.12 -3.13 13.96
N ILE A 23 9.23 -2.87 14.90
CA ILE A 23 7.89 -2.34 14.64
C ILE A 23 7.98 -0.93 14.02
N ASP A 24 8.74 -0.03 14.61
CA ASP A 24 8.92 1.34 14.12
C ASP A 24 9.49 1.37 12.69
N MET A 25 10.45 0.50 12.39
CA MET A 25 11.01 0.37 11.04
C MET A 25 9.99 -0.15 10.04
N ALA A 26 9.18 -1.13 10.43
CA ALA A 26 8.13 -1.69 9.58
C ALA A 26 7.02 -0.65 9.31
N GLU A 27 6.62 0.11 10.31
CA GLU A 27 5.67 1.23 10.18
C GLU A 27 6.20 2.32 9.25
N ALA A 28 7.45 2.75 9.45
CA ALA A 28 8.10 3.74 8.60
C ALA A 28 8.20 3.30 7.15
N LEU A 29 8.46 2.02 6.90
CA LEU A 29 8.51 1.46 5.55
C LEU A 29 7.13 1.52 4.85
N ILE A 30 6.05 1.22 5.56
CA ILE A 30 4.69 1.35 5.03
C ILE A 30 4.39 2.79 4.65
N VAL A 31 4.60 3.74 5.57
CA VAL A 31 4.30 5.15 5.34
C VAL A 31 5.12 5.72 4.19
N SER A 32 6.43 5.48 4.17
CA SER A 32 7.29 5.97 3.08
C SER A 32 6.93 5.37 1.72
N THR A 33 6.49 4.11 1.69
CA THR A 33 6.05 3.46 0.45
C THR A 33 4.75 4.07 -0.08
N ILE A 34 3.79 4.36 0.81
CA ILE A 34 2.55 5.06 0.46
C ILE A 34 2.84 6.45 -0.11
N GLU A 35 3.67 7.24 0.56
CA GLU A 35 4.04 8.58 0.12
C GLU A 35 4.70 8.57 -1.28
N ARG A 36 5.61 7.64 -1.50
CA ARG A 36 6.28 7.47 -2.81
C ARG A 36 5.32 7.02 -3.91
N GLU A 37 4.34 6.16 -3.60
CA GLU A 37 3.30 5.77 -4.56
C GLU A 37 2.43 6.99 -4.91
N CYS A 38 2.01 7.79 -3.93
CA CYS A 38 1.27 9.03 -4.16
C CYS A 38 2.04 10.00 -5.06
N GLU A 39 3.33 10.21 -4.82
CA GLU A 39 4.18 11.04 -5.65
C GLU A 39 4.28 10.52 -7.09
N ALA A 40 4.46 9.21 -7.26
CA ALA A 40 4.53 8.58 -8.58
C ALA A 40 3.21 8.74 -9.35
N LEU A 41 2.07 8.58 -8.67
CA LEU A 41 0.74 8.78 -9.27
C LEU A 41 0.52 10.23 -9.71
N ARG A 42 0.86 11.21 -8.86
CA ARG A 42 0.76 12.64 -9.19
C ARG A 42 1.65 13.04 -10.36
N ALA A 43 2.83 12.42 -10.47
CA ALA A 43 3.76 12.65 -11.57
C ALA A 43 3.44 11.87 -12.84
N GLY A 44 2.38 11.05 -12.86
CA GLY A 44 2.02 10.20 -13.99
C GLY A 44 2.96 9.04 -14.27
N ARG A 45 3.82 8.69 -13.31
CA ARG A 45 4.78 7.58 -13.41
C ARG A 45 4.13 6.25 -13.04
N MET A 46 3.32 5.72 -13.95
CA MET A 46 2.46 4.56 -13.68
C MET A 46 3.23 3.27 -13.41
N LEU A 47 4.34 3.01 -14.12
CA LEU A 47 5.16 1.81 -13.86
C LEU A 47 5.80 1.86 -12.48
N ALA A 48 6.30 3.03 -12.06
CA ALA A 48 6.85 3.24 -10.72
C ALA A 48 5.76 3.07 -9.65
N ALA A 49 4.56 3.62 -9.86
CA ALA A 49 3.43 3.47 -8.95
C ALA A 49 3.03 1.99 -8.78
N ASN A 50 2.96 1.23 -9.86
CA ASN A 50 2.64 -0.19 -9.81
C ASN A 50 3.71 -1.01 -9.06
N ALA A 51 4.99 -0.71 -9.27
CA ALA A 51 6.09 -1.33 -8.53
C ALA A 51 6.00 -1.02 -7.02
N LEU A 52 5.67 0.21 -6.66
CA LEU A 52 5.49 0.63 -5.27
C LEU A 52 4.27 -0.03 -4.62
N ARG A 53 3.20 -0.27 -5.37
CA ARG A 53 2.03 -1.02 -4.89
C ARG A 53 2.41 -2.44 -4.46
N LEU A 54 3.26 -3.13 -5.22
CA LEU A 54 3.77 -4.45 -4.86
C LEU A 54 4.67 -4.37 -3.61
N ARG A 55 5.53 -3.36 -3.51
CA ARG A 55 6.35 -3.12 -2.32
C ARG A 55 5.51 -2.82 -1.09
N LEU A 56 4.38 -2.13 -1.24
CA LEU A 56 3.46 -1.87 -0.14
C LEU A 56 2.85 -3.17 0.42
N ARG A 57 2.53 -4.13 -0.43
CA ARG A 57 2.09 -5.47 0.00
C ARG A 57 3.16 -6.18 0.82
N ASP A 58 4.41 -6.14 0.36
CA ASP A 58 5.54 -6.75 1.06
C ASP A 58 5.80 -6.05 2.40
N ALA A 59 5.71 -4.73 2.43
CA ALA A 59 5.84 -3.95 3.67
C ALA A 59 4.73 -4.26 4.67
N ALA A 60 3.48 -4.41 4.22
CA ALA A 60 2.36 -4.79 5.07
C ALA A 60 2.54 -6.21 5.64
N LYS A 61 3.03 -7.14 4.84
CA LYS A 61 3.33 -8.50 5.28
C LYS A 61 4.44 -8.51 6.34
N LEU A 62 5.52 -7.75 6.12
CA LEU A 62 6.59 -7.59 7.09
C LEU A 62 6.06 -7.03 8.41
N TYR A 63 5.21 -6.01 8.36
CA TYR A 63 4.58 -5.44 9.55
C TYR A 63 3.77 -6.48 10.34
N LEU A 64 2.98 -7.30 9.65
CA LEU A 64 2.21 -8.37 10.27
C LEU A 64 3.12 -9.43 10.92
N ASP A 65 4.22 -9.81 10.27
CA ASP A 65 5.18 -10.78 10.79
C ASP A 65 5.89 -10.23 12.04
N VAL A 66 6.32 -8.98 12.02
CA VAL A 66 6.97 -8.30 13.16
C VAL A 66 6.00 -8.16 14.33
N THR A 67 4.76 -7.78 14.11
CA THR A 67 3.74 -7.66 15.17
C THR A 67 3.34 -8.99 15.77
N ARG A 68 3.30 -10.07 14.98
CA ARG A 68 3.09 -11.44 15.48
C ARG A 68 4.24 -11.89 16.36
N ALA A 69 5.49 -11.66 15.94
CA ALA A 69 6.66 -11.97 16.74
C ALA A 69 6.65 -11.22 18.08
N ALA A 70 6.30 -9.93 18.06
CA ALA A 70 6.16 -9.12 19.26
C ALA A 70 5.09 -9.67 20.22
N ARG A 71 3.92 -10.06 19.70
CA ARG A 71 2.85 -10.68 20.52
C ARG A 71 3.25 -11.99 21.15
N ALA A 72 4.04 -12.81 20.48
CA ALA A 72 4.52 -14.06 21.02
C ALA A 72 5.44 -13.86 22.22
N SER A 73 6.20 -12.77 22.25
CA SER A 73 7.18 -12.47 23.32
C SER A 73 6.64 -11.54 24.42
N ILE A 74 5.53 -10.83 24.16
CA ILE A 74 5.06 -9.74 25.03
C ILE A 74 4.72 -10.21 26.44
N TRP A 75 4.15 -11.40 26.60
CA TRP A 75 3.76 -11.91 27.91
C TRP A 75 4.98 -12.09 28.83
N THR A 76 6.06 -12.67 28.31
CA THR A 76 7.29 -12.85 29.06
C THR A 76 7.95 -11.51 29.41
N ILE A 77 7.95 -10.57 28.46
CA ILE A 77 8.51 -9.21 28.65
C ILE A 77 7.68 -8.45 29.70
N GLU A 78 6.36 -8.51 29.65
CA GLU A 78 5.47 -7.83 30.59
C GLU A 78 5.69 -8.27 32.02
N GLN A 79 6.03 -9.53 32.26
CA GLN A 79 6.33 -10.04 33.59
C GLN A 79 7.60 -9.42 34.20
N LEU A 80 8.58 -9.10 33.34
CA LEU A 80 9.86 -8.51 33.76
C LEU A 80 9.83 -6.98 33.67
N LEU A 81 9.07 -6.43 32.79
CA LEU A 81 8.92 -4.99 32.52
C LEU A 81 7.43 -4.63 32.42
N PRO A 82 6.75 -4.44 33.56
CA PRO A 82 5.33 -4.05 33.57
C PRO A 82 5.07 -2.76 32.81
N GLY A 83 4.00 -2.71 32.02
CA GLY A 83 3.62 -1.55 31.21
C GLY A 83 4.08 -1.60 29.76
N THR A 84 4.94 -2.54 29.36
CA THR A 84 5.42 -2.71 27.99
C THR A 84 4.28 -3.03 27.03
N GLN A 85 3.37 -3.93 27.41
CA GLN A 85 2.19 -4.27 26.60
C GLN A 85 1.30 -3.07 26.33
N ASN A 86 1.05 -2.26 27.34
CA ASN A 86 0.24 -1.05 27.21
C ASN A 86 0.91 -0.02 26.28
N GLN A 87 2.22 0.16 26.40
CA GLN A 87 3.00 1.02 25.51
C GLN A 87 2.93 0.57 24.07
N MET A 88 3.07 -0.73 23.80
CA MET A 88 2.97 -1.30 22.47
C MET A 88 1.57 -1.11 21.87
N GLU A 89 0.51 -1.28 22.69
CA GLU A 89 -0.87 -1.09 22.25
C GLU A 89 -1.17 0.38 21.93
N GLN A 90 -0.63 1.33 22.70
CA GLN A 90 -0.73 2.76 22.41
C GLN A 90 -0.03 3.12 21.09
N CYS A 91 1.17 2.64 20.87
CA CYS A 91 1.89 2.84 19.59
C CYS A 91 1.14 2.24 18.41
N ARG A 92 0.58 1.06 18.56
CA ARG A 92 -0.26 0.40 17.54
C ARG A 92 -1.50 1.20 17.20
N SER A 93 -2.21 1.72 18.21
CA SER A 93 -3.40 2.55 17.99
C SER A 93 -3.07 3.86 17.30
N ALA A 94 -1.98 4.51 17.68
CA ALA A 94 -1.50 5.73 17.02
C ALA A 94 -1.14 5.46 15.55
N PHE A 95 -0.44 4.37 15.26
CA PHE A 95 -0.09 3.98 13.90
C PHE A 95 -1.33 3.63 13.07
N ALA A 96 -2.30 2.91 13.64
CA ALA A 96 -3.56 2.59 12.95
C ALA A 96 -4.33 3.85 12.53
N ALA A 97 -4.36 4.87 13.37
CA ALA A 97 -4.97 6.16 13.07
C ALA A 97 -4.24 6.90 11.92
N LEU A 98 -2.91 6.95 11.96
CA LEU A 98 -2.09 7.52 10.89
C LEU A 98 -2.27 6.77 9.58
N LEU A 99 -2.20 5.45 9.61
CA LEU A 99 -2.33 4.59 8.43
C LEU A 99 -3.69 4.77 7.75
N LYS A 100 -4.75 4.93 8.52
CA LYS A 100 -6.09 5.19 7.98
C LYS A 100 -6.12 6.46 7.13
N VAL A 101 -5.47 7.52 7.58
CA VAL A 101 -5.37 8.79 6.84
C VAL A 101 -4.53 8.62 5.58
N GLU A 102 -3.36 8.01 5.69
CA GLU A 102 -2.44 7.78 4.57
C GLU A 102 -3.08 6.89 3.47
N LEU A 103 -3.78 5.84 3.86
CA LEU A 103 -4.50 4.98 2.90
C LEU A 103 -5.68 5.69 2.23
N ALA A 104 -6.35 6.61 2.92
CA ALA A 104 -7.41 7.43 2.31
C ALA A 104 -6.84 8.38 1.25
N VAL A 105 -5.69 9.00 1.50
CA VAL A 105 -4.99 9.84 0.53
C VAL A 105 -4.57 9.02 -0.68
N LEU A 106 -3.98 7.85 -0.48
CA LEU A 106 -3.58 6.96 -1.56
C LEU A 106 -4.77 6.50 -2.41
N ALA A 107 -5.89 6.14 -1.78
CA ALA A 107 -7.12 5.77 -2.49
C ALA A 107 -7.65 6.91 -3.35
N ALA A 108 -7.61 8.15 -2.87
CA ALA A 108 -8.01 9.33 -3.63
C ALA A 108 -7.09 9.56 -4.85
N GLU A 109 -5.79 9.43 -4.70
CA GLU A 109 -4.83 9.56 -5.81
C GLU A 109 -5.02 8.46 -6.87
N ARG A 110 -5.25 7.24 -6.45
CA ARG A 110 -5.55 6.12 -7.37
C ARG A 110 -6.85 6.36 -8.15
N ALA A 111 -7.89 6.85 -7.48
CA ALA A 111 -9.17 7.17 -8.10
C ALA A 111 -9.05 8.31 -9.12
N ALA A 112 -8.28 9.36 -8.83
CA ALA A 112 -8.02 10.48 -9.73
C ALA A 112 -7.36 10.00 -11.03
N VAL A 113 -6.33 9.16 -10.94
CA VAL A 113 -5.65 8.57 -12.09
C VAL A 113 -6.58 7.70 -12.94
N GLN A 114 -7.42 6.87 -12.31
CA GLN A 114 -8.41 6.06 -13.04
C GLN A 114 -9.41 6.92 -13.81
N THR A 115 -9.86 8.03 -13.23
CA THR A 115 -10.77 8.97 -13.89
C THR A 115 -10.12 9.60 -15.12
N GLU A 116 -8.87 10.06 -15.02
CA GLU A 116 -8.12 10.59 -16.15
C GLU A 116 -7.94 9.57 -17.27
N LEU A 117 -7.61 8.33 -16.95
CA LEU A 117 -7.47 7.24 -17.93
C LEU A 117 -8.78 6.92 -18.64
N ARG A 118 -9.91 6.95 -17.94
CA ARG A 118 -11.24 6.75 -18.53
C ARG A 118 -11.61 7.87 -19.50
N LEU A 119 -11.38 9.12 -19.13
CA LEU A 119 -11.64 10.27 -19.98
C LEU A 119 -10.77 10.23 -21.25
N SER A 120 -9.49 9.96 -21.13
CA SER A 120 -8.56 9.79 -22.25
C SER A 120 -8.97 8.63 -23.17
N GLY A 121 -9.47 7.52 -22.62
CA GLY A 121 -9.97 6.38 -23.37
C GLY A 121 -11.22 6.69 -24.18
N ILE A 122 -12.13 7.51 -23.66
CA ILE A 122 -13.35 7.95 -24.35
C ILE A 122 -13.01 8.86 -25.53
N GLU A 123 -12.12 9.81 -25.37
CA GLU A 123 -11.67 10.72 -26.43
C GLU A 123 -10.99 9.97 -27.60
N ARG A 124 -10.20 8.94 -27.32
CA ARG A 124 -9.56 8.10 -28.34
C ARG A 124 -10.52 7.21 -29.14
N LYS A 125 -11.67 6.86 -28.61
CA LYS A 125 -12.67 5.99 -29.26
C LYS A 125 -13.55 6.79 -30.25
N ARG A 126 -13.70 8.09 -30.10
CA ARG A 126 -14.55 8.93 -30.98
C ARG A 126 -14.13 8.96 -32.44
N PRO A 127 -12.83 9.07 -32.83
CA PRO A 127 -12.43 9.13 -34.24
C PRO A 127 -12.59 7.81 -34.99
N SER A 128 -12.51 6.65 -34.34
CA SER A 128 -12.62 5.34 -35.01
C SER A 128 -14.09 4.96 -35.29
N ALA A 129 -15.05 5.45 -34.54
CA ALA A 129 -16.47 5.22 -34.79
C ALA A 129 -16.99 5.96 -36.03
N ALA A 130 -16.41 7.10 -36.41
CA ALA A 130 -16.76 7.90 -37.57
C ALA A 130 -16.30 7.28 -38.92
N VAL A 131 -15.34 6.36 -38.91
CA VAL A 131 -14.77 5.72 -40.12
C VAL A 131 -15.57 4.49 -40.57
N ILE A 132 -16.31 3.84 -39.68
CA ILE A 132 -17.07 2.61 -39.96
C ILE A 132 -18.21 2.82 -40.96
N PRO A 133 -19.02 3.89 -40.94
CA PRO A 133 -20.11 4.10 -41.89
C PRO A 133 -19.67 4.29 -43.34
N LEU A 134 -18.50 4.88 -43.57
CA LEU A 134 -17.95 5.12 -44.91
C LEU A 134 -17.49 3.84 -45.60
N ARG A 135 -16.99 2.88 -44.90
CA ARG A 135 -16.62 1.56 -45.46
C ARG A 135 -17.84 0.71 -45.82
N GLY A 136 -18.89 0.77 -45.03
CA GLY A 136 -20.15 0.09 -45.32
C GLY A 136 -20.87 0.63 -46.55
N ALA A 137 -20.86 1.92 -46.79
CA ALA A 137 -21.47 2.54 -47.95
C ALA A 137 -20.77 2.16 -49.28
N ARG A 138 -19.47 2.00 -49.29
CA ARG A 138 -18.72 1.56 -50.48
C ARG A 138 -19.01 0.11 -50.87
N ARG A 139 -19.19 -0.78 -49.92
CA ARG A 139 -19.53 -2.21 -50.19
C ARG A 139 -20.94 -2.38 -50.80
N ARG A 140 -21.90 -1.59 -50.39
CA ARG A 140 -23.26 -1.65 -50.92
C ARG A 140 -23.36 -1.20 -52.37
N ARG A 141 -22.54 -0.22 -52.81
CA ARG A 141 -22.49 0.23 -54.21
C ARG A 141 -21.87 -0.79 -55.16
N LEU A 142 -20.92 -1.57 -54.70
CA LEU A 142 -20.29 -2.65 -55.49
C LEU A 142 -21.21 -3.86 -55.70
N HIS A 143 -22.10 -4.16 -54.75
CA HIS A 143 -23.06 -5.23 -54.93
C HIS A 143 -24.24 -4.84 -55.81
N ALA A 144 -24.68 -3.59 -55.83
CA ALA A 144 -25.74 -3.11 -56.73
C ALA A 144 -25.34 -3.11 -58.20
N ARG A 145 -24.07 -3.01 -58.55
CA ARG A 145 -23.55 -3.10 -59.93
C ARG A 145 -23.44 -4.50 -60.48
N LYS A 146 -23.44 -5.54 -59.68
CA LYS A 146 -23.37 -6.94 -60.10
C LYS A 146 -24.75 -7.58 -60.32
N ALA A 147 -25.82 -6.96 -59.89
CA ALA A 147 -27.20 -7.46 -59.99
C ALA A 147 -27.96 -6.86 -61.17
N GLY A 148 -27.37 -6.04 -62.04
CA GLY A 148 -27.83 -5.57 -63.32
C GLY A 148 -27.09 -6.18 -64.44
#